data_0f4a2013064833f302231642df2a4201
#
_entry.id   0f4a2013064833f302231642df2a4201
#
_cell.length_a   1.000
_cell.length_b   1.000
_cell.length_c   1.000
_cell.angle_alpha   90.00
_cell.angle_beta   90.00
_cell.angle_gamma   90.00
#
_symmetry.space_group_name_H-M   'P 1'
#
loop_
_entity.id
_entity.type
_entity.pdbx_description
1 polymer ?
#
loop_
_entity_poly.entity_id
_entity_poly.type
_entity_poly.pdbx_seq_one_letter_code
_entity_poly.pdbx_strand_id
1 'polypeptide(L)'
;MNSETLTNRVRAGYGIGDYAICLYWSGIGLYLLYFYTDVVGISPILAGWIYALGIGWDAITDPFMGYLAERTKTKMGSYRPFIYYGSIPLALSFVLLFWIPPFEGTALFLFLILVNLIHRSCFTIVSVPYSSLTARITNDSDERTKLTTARMISASFGTLSMSALAFPLIAYFGGADEAFGFLWLAIISGLIAIALLSVTVYSVREKVDEIVTSNLPNFLSITKTVATNYPFWIVFGCILILGSTGVMFNKNLIYFVKYGLELHEYQGLILGVSSGASFLSLPFWAYLALKIGKRETWLISMTIAFIGLLLFFYY
;
A
#
# COMPACT_ATOMS: atom_id res chain seq x y z
N MET A 1 12.80 29.54 -18.41
CA MET A 1 11.65 28.89 -17.72
C MET A 1 12.01 28.88 -16.25
N ASN A 2 11.35 29.70 -15.43
CA ASN A 2 11.60 29.68 -13.98
C ASN A 2 11.11 28.36 -13.44
N SER A 3 12.01 27.48 -13.05
CA SER A 3 11.68 26.25 -12.29
C SER A 3 11.13 26.71 -10.95
N GLU A 4 9.82 26.63 -10.77
CA GLU A 4 9.21 26.83 -9.45
C GLU A 4 9.65 25.68 -8.53
N THR A 5 10.72 25.93 -7.77
CA THR A 5 11.19 24.96 -6.78
C THR A 5 10.16 24.83 -5.66
N LEU A 6 9.68 23.61 -5.42
CA LEU A 6 8.76 23.33 -4.33
C LEU A 6 9.47 23.48 -2.97
N THR A 7 8.75 23.99 -1.99
CA THR A 7 9.30 24.10 -0.64
C THR A 7 9.41 22.71 0.01
N ASN A 8 10.37 22.55 0.92
CA ASN A 8 10.51 21.29 1.68
C ASN A 8 9.24 20.93 2.46
N ARG A 9 8.46 21.94 2.89
CA ARG A 9 7.17 21.73 3.55
C ARG A 9 6.16 21.02 2.63
N VAL A 10 6.11 21.40 1.35
CA VAL A 10 5.23 20.75 0.36
C VAL A 10 5.69 19.32 0.10
N ARG A 11 7.00 19.09 -0.07
CA ARG A 11 7.56 17.75 -0.31
C ARG A 11 7.31 16.81 0.88
N ALA A 12 7.59 17.27 2.10
CA ALA A 12 7.35 16.49 3.31
C ALA A 12 5.86 16.26 3.55
N GLY A 13 5.03 17.29 3.40
CA GLY A 13 3.59 17.18 3.58
C GLY A 13 2.90 16.27 2.54
N TYR A 14 3.44 16.23 1.31
CA TYR A 14 3.00 15.24 0.32
C TYR A 14 3.50 13.83 0.67
N GLY A 15 4.78 13.70 0.99
CA GLY A 15 5.38 12.41 1.32
C GLY A 15 4.69 11.69 2.48
N ILE A 16 4.28 12.44 3.52
CA ILE A 16 3.67 11.85 4.73
C ILE A 16 2.34 11.14 4.46
N GLY A 17 1.67 11.46 3.35
CA GLY A 17 0.49 10.71 2.90
C GLY A 17 0.80 9.26 2.56
N ASP A 18 1.98 8.96 2.02
CA ASP A 18 2.41 7.58 1.75
C ASP A 18 2.67 6.79 3.05
N TYR A 19 3.08 7.43 4.13
CA TYR A 19 3.12 6.77 5.44
C TYR A 19 1.73 6.24 5.82
N ALA A 20 0.70 7.07 5.71
CA ALA A 20 -0.67 6.68 6.01
C ALA A 20 -1.18 5.53 5.10
N ILE A 21 -0.94 5.63 3.80
CA ILE A 21 -1.32 4.59 2.83
C ILE A 21 -0.58 3.28 3.14
N CYS A 22 0.71 3.35 3.48
CA CYS A 22 1.50 2.17 3.80
C CYS A 22 1.15 1.54 5.16
N LEU A 23 0.60 2.28 6.12
CA LEU A 23 0.03 1.65 7.32
C LEU A 23 -1.09 0.66 6.94
N TYR A 24 -2.05 1.08 6.10
CA TYR A 24 -3.13 0.20 5.65
C TYR A 24 -2.61 -0.94 4.78
N TRP A 25 -1.77 -0.63 3.80
CA TRP A 25 -1.21 -1.62 2.88
C TRP A 25 -0.43 -2.71 3.61
N SER A 26 0.46 -2.31 4.54
CA SER A 26 1.25 -3.24 5.33
C SER A 26 0.42 -3.98 6.37
N GLY A 27 -0.58 -3.34 6.98
CA GLY A 27 -1.52 -3.98 7.89
C GLY A 27 -2.28 -5.12 7.21
N ILE A 28 -2.82 -4.89 6.01
CA ILE A 28 -3.48 -5.93 5.23
C ILE A 28 -2.46 -6.96 4.72
N GLY A 29 -1.33 -6.49 4.19
CA GLY A 29 -0.33 -7.35 3.59
C GLY A 29 0.28 -8.35 4.56
N LEU A 30 0.58 -7.92 5.78
CA LEU A 30 1.24 -8.72 6.79
C LEU A 30 0.25 -9.49 7.67
N TYR A 31 -0.84 -8.85 8.10
CA TYR A 31 -1.62 -9.36 9.23
C TYR A 31 -3.03 -9.85 8.88
N LEU A 32 -3.66 -9.40 7.79
CA LEU A 32 -5.06 -9.73 7.54
C LEU A 32 -5.28 -11.24 7.31
N LEU A 33 -4.36 -11.90 6.60
CA LEU A 33 -4.47 -13.34 6.37
C LEU A 33 -4.32 -14.10 7.69
N TYR A 34 -3.32 -13.74 8.52
CA TYR A 34 -3.11 -14.28 9.84
C TYR A 34 -4.36 -14.08 10.74
N PHE A 35 -4.89 -12.85 10.76
CA PHE A 35 -6.10 -12.54 11.52
C PHE A 35 -7.27 -13.43 11.13
N TYR A 36 -7.49 -13.63 9.84
CA TYR A 36 -8.60 -14.48 9.37
C TYR A 36 -8.42 -15.95 9.73
N THR A 37 -7.20 -16.49 9.64
CA THR A 37 -6.96 -17.92 9.88
C THR A 37 -6.76 -18.25 11.35
N ASP A 38 -5.97 -17.47 12.08
CA ASP A 38 -5.52 -17.80 13.42
C ASP A 38 -6.35 -17.14 14.52
N VAL A 39 -6.93 -15.97 14.26
CA VAL A 39 -7.75 -15.25 15.25
C VAL A 39 -9.23 -15.48 15.01
N VAL A 40 -9.71 -15.34 13.76
CA VAL A 40 -11.12 -15.60 13.39
C VAL A 40 -11.39 -17.11 13.25
N GLY A 41 -10.39 -17.90 12.84
CA GLY A 41 -10.48 -19.35 12.75
C GLY A 41 -11.12 -19.87 11.45
N ILE A 42 -11.18 -19.08 10.37
CA ILE A 42 -11.64 -19.58 9.08
C ILE A 42 -10.53 -20.37 8.37
N SER A 43 -10.93 -21.30 7.50
CA SER A 43 -9.93 -22.09 6.77
C SER A 43 -9.03 -21.22 5.87
N PRO A 44 -7.74 -21.54 5.70
CA PRO A 44 -6.82 -20.79 4.83
C PRO A 44 -7.31 -20.70 3.38
N ILE A 45 -8.06 -21.69 2.90
CA ILE A 45 -8.65 -21.69 1.56
C ILE A 45 -9.68 -20.57 1.44
N LEU A 46 -10.60 -20.45 2.41
CA LEU A 46 -11.60 -19.38 2.42
C LEU A 46 -10.97 -18.01 2.56
N ALA A 47 -9.97 -17.86 3.43
CA ALA A 47 -9.20 -16.63 3.57
C ALA A 47 -8.50 -16.26 2.26
N GLY A 48 -7.92 -17.23 1.56
CA GLY A 48 -7.33 -17.05 0.23
C GLY A 48 -8.35 -16.55 -0.81
N TRP A 49 -9.57 -17.08 -0.82
CA TRP A 49 -10.64 -16.61 -1.70
C TRP A 49 -11.06 -15.16 -1.41
N ILE A 50 -11.18 -14.76 -0.14
CA ILE A 50 -11.47 -13.37 0.24
C ILE A 50 -10.40 -12.44 -0.33
N TYR A 51 -9.13 -12.83 -0.23
CA TYR A 51 -8.00 -12.08 -0.77
C TYR A 51 -8.04 -11.96 -2.30
N ALA A 52 -8.27 -13.09 -2.99
CA ALA A 52 -8.32 -13.15 -4.45
C ALA A 52 -9.45 -12.29 -5.03
N LEU A 53 -10.64 -12.36 -4.40
CA LEU A 53 -11.79 -11.53 -4.78
C LEU A 53 -11.48 -10.03 -4.59
N GLY A 54 -10.79 -9.67 -3.51
CA GLY A 54 -10.37 -8.29 -3.27
C GLY A 54 -9.42 -7.77 -4.35
N ILE A 55 -8.41 -8.57 -4.75
CA ILE A 55 -7.47 -8.19 -5.83
C ILE A 55 -8.21 -8.06 -7.18
N GLY A 56 -9.13 -8.98 -7.47
CA GLY A 56 -9.97 -8.89 -8.67
C GLY A 56 -10.85 -7.63 -8.67
N TRP A 57 -11.33 -7.22 -7.51
CA TRP A 57 -12.12 -6.00 -7.33
C TRP A 57 -11.29 -4.74 -7.59
N ASP A 58 -10.04 -4.67 -7.11
CA ASP A 58 -9.12 -3.56 -7.37
C ASP A 58 -8.88 -3.37 -8.87
N ALA A 59 -8.74 -4.46 -9.63
CA ALA A 59 -8.54 -4.40 -11.08
C ALA A 59 -9.68 -3.66 -11.83
N ILE A 60 -10.88 -3.63 -11.25
CA ILE A 60 -12.05 -2.92 -11.80
C ILE A 60 -12.13 -1.50 -11.23
N THR A 61 -11.96 -1.37 -9.91
CA THR A 61 -12.21 -0.10 -9.21
C THR A 61 -11.10 0.91 -9.41
N ASP A 62 -9.83 0.50 -9.53
CA ASP A 62 -8.70 1.42 -9.70
C ASP A 62 -8.78 2.24 -11.01
N PRO A 63 -8.99 1.63 -12.20
CA PRO A 63 -9.19 2.38 -13.43
C PRO A 63 -10.43 3.27 -13.40
N PHE A 64 -11.52 2.78 -12.80
CA PHE A 64 -12.75 3.56 -12.67
C PHE A 64 -12.55 4.80 -11.78
N MET A 65 -11.85 4.64 -10.65
CA MET A 65 -11.55 5.76 -9.75
C MET A 65 -10.61 6.78 -10.39
N GLY A 66 -9.59 6.33 -11.13
CA GLY A 66 -8.71 7.22 -11.90
C GLY A 66 -9.51 8.08 -12.89
N TYR A 67 -10.41 7.44 -13.64
CA TYR A 67 -11.30 8.14 -14.57
C TYR A 67 -12.23 9.15 -13.89
N LEU A 68 -12.82 8.77 -12.74
CA LEU A 68 -13.72 9.62 -11.98
C LEU A 68 -12.99 10.83 -11.38
N ALA A 69 -11.83 10.60 -10.77
CA ALA A 69 -11.05 11.63 -10.12
C ALA A 69 -10.56 12.71 -11.10
N GLU A 70 -10.16 12.31 -12.32
CA GLU A 70 -9.70 13.26 -13.35
C GLU A 70 -10.83 14.19 -13.84
N ARG A 71 -12.06 13.71 -13.85
CA ARG A 71 -13.23 14.48 -14.28
C ARG A 71 -13.87 15.34 -13.20
N THR A 72 -13.52 15.09 -11.96
CA THR A 72 -14.07 15.80 -10.82
C THR A 72 -13.47 17.20 -10.72
N LYS A 73 -14.32 18.21 -10.58
CA LYS A 73 -13.92 19.60 -10.42
C LYS A 73 -14.54 20.15 -9.14
N THR A 74 -13.71 20.49 -8.17
CA THR A 74 -14.17 21.12 -6.92
C THR A 74 -13.29 22.33 -6.58
N LYS A 75 -13.77 23.13 -5.60
CA LYS A 75 -12.98 24.26 -5.05
C LYS A 75 -11.66 23.80 -4.40
N MET A 76 -11.55 22.54 -3.99
CA MET A 76 -10.34 21.95 -3.41
C MET A 76 -9.38 21.36 -4.47
N GLY A 77 -9.80 21.29 -5.73
CA GLY A 77 -9.11 20.61 -6.82
C GLY A 77 -9.85 19.35 -7.27
N SER A 78 -9.18 18.50 -8.08
CA SER A 78 -9.74 17.26 -8.62
C SER A 78 -9.52 16.06 -7.71
N TYR A 79 -8.34 15.95 -7.10
CA TYR A 79 -7.89 14.77 -6.34
C TYR A 79 -8.00 14.94 -4.82
N ARG A 80 -7.71 16.14 -4.30
CA ARG A 80 -7.70 16.43 -2.85
C ARG A 80 -9.01 16.12 -2.12
N PRO A 81 -10.22 16.35 -2.69
CA PRO A 81 -11.47 16.00 -2.04
C PRO A 81 -11.60 14.51 -1.73
N PHE A 82 -11.17 13.66 -2.66
CA PHE A 82 -11.23 12.20 -2.48
C PHE A 82 -10.30 11.74 -1.36
N ILE A 83 -9.10 12.34 -1.25
CA ILE A 83 -8.17 12.03 -0.18
C ILE A 83 -8.73 12.47 1.17
N TYR A 84 -9.29 13.68 1.26
CA TYR A 84 -9.80 14.25 2.49
C TYR A 84 -11.04 13.53 3.00
N TYR A 85 -12.09 13.49 2.17
CA TYR A 85 -13.34 12.86 2.56
C TYR A 85 -13.27 11.34 2.57
N GLY A 86 -12.45 10.75 1.72
CA GLY A 86 -12.21 9.30 1.66
C GLY A 86 -11.42 8.76 2.84
N SER A 87 -10.65 9.58 3.55
CA SER A 87 -9.83 9.14 4.70
C SER A 87 -10.67 8.58 5.84
N ILE A 88 -11.86 9.15 6.11
CA ILE A 88 -12.75 8.70 7.19
C ILE A 88 -13.36 7.32 6.87
N PRO A 89 -14.07 7.10 5.73
CA PRO A 89 -14.60 5.78 5.41
C PRO A 89 -13.49 4.74 5.25
N LEU A 90 -12.28 5.13 4.79
CA LEU A 90 -11.13 4.24 4.74
C LEU A 90 -10.73 3.76 6.14
N ALA A 91 -10.62 4.66 7.11
CA ALA A 91 -10.30 4.30 8.49
C ALA A 91 -11.39 3.41 9.12
N LEU A 92 -12.66 3.75 8.93
CA LEU A 92 -13.77 2.94 9.44
C LEU A 92 -13.79 1.55 8.83
N SER A 93 -13.59 1.43 7.52
CA SER A 93 -13.54 0.14 6.85
C SER A 93 -12.33 -0.70 7.29
N PHE A 94 -11.20 -0.06 7.62
CA PHE A 94 -10.02 -0.76 8.17
C PHE A 94 -10.29 -1.32 9.58
N VAL A 95 -10.99 -0.57 10.41
CA VAL A 95 -11.45 -1.08 11.72
C VAL A 95 -12.40 -2.27 11.55
N LEU A 96 -13.32 -2.20 10.58
CA LEU A 96 -14.24 -3.32 10.29
C LEU A 96 -13.53 -4.57 9.79
N LEU A 97 -12.39 -4.46 9.10
CA LEU A 97 -11.59 -5.62 8.69
C LEU A 97 -11.07 -6.46 9.87
N PHE A 98 -10.79 -5.80 11.00
CA PHE A 98 -10.27 -6.42 12.21
C PHE A 98 -11.31 -6.52 13.33
N TRP A 99 -12.59 -6.41 12.98
CA TRP A 99 -13.70 -6.63 13.90
C TRP A 99 -14.35 -7.98 13.63
N ILE A 100 -14.51 -8.79 14.68
CA ILE A 100 -15.18 -10.09 14.59
C ILE A 100 -16.67 -9.89 14.90
N PRO A 101 -17.57 -10.07 13.91
CA PRO A 101 -18.99 -9.97 14.14
C PRO A 101 -19.53 -11.22 14.83
N PRO A 102 -20.71 -11.16 15.46
CA PRO A 102 -21.35 -12.32 16.07
C PRO A 102 -22.05 -13.22 15.01
N PHE A 103 -21.35 -13.51 13.91
CA PHE A 103 -21.82 -14.38 12.84
C PHE A 103 -20.96 -15.64 12.77
N GLU A 104 -21.53 -16.73 12.31
CA GLU A 104 -20.84 -18.01 12.13
C GLU A 104 -21.07 -18.57 10.71
N GLY A 105 -20.22 -19.53 10.33
CA GLY A 105 -20.33 -20.27 9.08
C GLY A 105 -20.37 -19.39 7.83
N THR A 106 -21.34 -19.61 6.96
CA THR A 106 -21.48 -18.90 5.68
C THR A 106 -21.75 -17.41 5.87
N ALA A 107 -22.48 -17.01 6.92
CA ALA A 107 -22.77 -15.59 7.18
C ALA A 107 -21.50 -14.83 7.54
N LEU A 108 -20.61 -15.41 8.35
CA LEU A 108 -19.29 -14.85 8.65
C LEU A 108 -18.45 -14.69 7.38
N PHE A 109 -18.38 -15.72 6.56
CA PHE A 109 -17.62 -15.69 5.31
C PHE A 109 -18.10 -14.59 4.36
N LEU A 110 -19.41 -14.46 4.16
CA LEU A 110 -19.99 -13.40 3.33
C LEU A 110 -19.74 -12.00 3.90
N PHE A 111 -19.81 -11.86 5.22
CA PHE A 111 -19.47 -10.60 5.90
C PHE A 111 -18.01 -10.21 5.66
N LEU A 112 -17.06 -11.13 5.81
CA LEU A 112 -15.64 -10.86 5.60
C LEU A 112 -15.34 -10.48 4.14
N ILE A 113 -15.98 -11.13 3.16
CA ILE A 113 -15.91 -10.72 1.75
C ILE A 113 -16.41 -9.29 1.59
N LEU A 114 -17.61 -9.00 2.09
CA LEU A 114 -18.25 -7.69 1.94
C LEU A 114 -17.38 -6.57 2.53
N VAL A 115 -16.89 -6.75 3.74
CA VAL A 115 -16.02 -5.78 4.41
C VAL A 115 -14.70 -5.60 3.66
N ASN A 116 -14.11 -6.70 3.15
CA ASN A 116 -12.89 -6.62 2.34
C ASN A 116 -13.12 -5.80 1.06
N LEU A 117 -14.22 -6.03 0.34
CA LEU A 117 -14.56 -5.27 -0.88
C LEU A 117 -14.84 -3.79 -0.57
N ILE A 118 -15.55 -3.50 0.52
CA ILE A 118 -15.80 -2.12 0.98
C ILE A 118 -14.46 -1.43 1.29
N HIS A 119 -13.60 -2.09 2.05
CA HIS A 119 -12.30 -1.52 2.39
C HIS A 119 -11.44 -1.26 1.15
N ARG A 120 -11.38 -2.22 0.21
CA ARG A 120 -10.69 -2.06 -1.07
C ARG A 120 -11.21 -0.85 -1.84
N SER A 121 -12.53 -0.69 -1.94
CA SER A 121 -13.15 0.47 -2.58
C SER A 121 -12.75 1.79 -1.89
N CYS A 122 -12.79 1.85 -0.56
CA CYS A 122 -12.37 3.02 0.20
C CYS A 122 -10.88 3.32 0.01
N PHE A 123 -10.04 2.26 -0.04
CA PHE A 123 -8.60 2.40 -0.29
C PHE A 123 -8.32 2.96 -1.68
N THR A 124 -8.97 2.45 -2.71
CA THR A 124 -8.89 2.93 -4.09
C THR A 124 -9.31 4.41 -4.20
N ILE A 125 -10.39 4.83 -3.51
CA ILE A 125 -10.86 6.23 -3.48
C ILE A 125 -9.78 7.18 -2.96
N VAL A 126 -8.91 6.74 -2.06
CA VAL A 126 -7.84 7.57 -1.50
C VAL A 126 -6.52 7.39 -2.26
N SER A 127 -6.09 6.14 -2.50
CA SER A 127 -4.76 5.81 -3.02
C SER A 127 -4.56 6.22 -4.47
N VAL A 128 -5.58 6.04 -5.33
CA VAL A 128 -5.48 6.40 -6.76
C VAL A 128 -5.39 7.91 -6.96
N PRO A 129 -6.27 8.75 -6.38
CA PRO A 129 -6.11 10.20 -6.45
C PRO A 129 -4.81 10.70 -5.81
N TYR A 130 -4.38 10.11 -4.68
CA TYR A 130 -3.12 10.48 -4.05
C TYR A 130 -1.92 10.23 -4.98
N SER A 131 -1.86 9.07 -5.62
CA SER A 131 -0.77 8.74 -6.55
C SER A 131 -0.77 9.66 -7.78
N SER A 132 -1.96 9.99 -8.29
CA SER A 132 -2.15 10.88 -9.44
C SER A 132 -1.81 12.34 -9.13
N LEU A 133 -1.89 12.74 -7.87
CA LEU A 133 -1.64 14.11 -7.42
C LEU A 133 -0.21 14.57 -7.71
N THR A 134 0.79 13.64 -7.75
CA THR A 134 2.19 13.96 -8.12
C THR A 134 2.28 14.74 -9.43
N ALA A 135 1.52 14.32 -10.45
CA ALA A 135 1.52 14.95 -11.76
C ALA A 135 0.86 16.32 -11.78
N ARG A 136 0.03 16.64 -10.78
CA ARG A 136 -0.68 17.92 -10.65
C ARG A 136 0.02 18.93 -9.75
N ILE A 137 1.01 18.50 -8.97
CA ILE A 137 1.80 19.40 -8.09
C ILE A 137 2.84 20.16 -8.91
N THR A 138 3.53 19.47 -9.83
CA THR A 138 4.61 20.08 -10.63
C THR A 138 4.76 19.41 -11.99
N ASN A 139 5.17 20.20 -12.99
CA ASN A 139 5.55 19.73 -14.31
C ASN A 139 7.06 19.50 -14.44
N ASP A 140 7.84 19.94 -13.45
CA ASP A 140 9.29 19.79 -13.41
C ASP A 140 9.68 18.35 -13.05
N SER A 141 10.54 17.73 -13.87
CA SER A 141 10.99 16.33 -13.69
C SER A 141 11.79 16.12 -12.42
N ASP A 142 12.64 17.10 -12.06
CA ASP A 142 13.51 17.00 -10.88
C ASP A 142 12.69 17.15 -9.59
N GLU A 143 11.71 18.06 -9.59
CA GLU A 143 10.78 18.20 -8.49
C GLU A 143 9.88 16.97 -8.31
N ARG A 144 9.43 16.32 -9.41
CA ARG A 144 8.73 15.03 -9.34
C ARG A 144 9.61 13.96 -8.72
N THR A 145 10.89 13.91 -9.05
CA THR A 145 11.83 12.96 -8.45
C THR A 145 11.97 13.19 -6.95
N LYS A 146 12.10 14.45 -6.50
CA LYS A 146 12.18 14.81 -5.07
C LYS A 146 10.89 14.47 -4.33
N LEU A 147 9.71 14.70 -4.93
CA LEU A 147 8.42 14.30 -4.37
C LEU A 147 8.32 12.78 -4.22
N THR A 148 8.70 12.04 -5.25
CA THR A 148 8.71 10.56 -5.21
C THR A 148 9.68 10.03 -4.15
N THR A 149 10.85 10.65 -4.01
CA THR A 149 11.81 10.30 -2.95
C THR A 149 11.22 10.52 -1.56
N ALA A 150 10.57 11.66 -1.32
CA ALA A 150 9.90 11.94 -0.05
C ALA A 150 8.79 10.90 0.24
N ARG A 151 8.02 10.51 -0.77
CA ARG A 151 7.02 9.44 -0.69
C ARG A 151 7.64 8.10 -0.27
N MET A 152 8.70 7.66 -0.99
CA MET A 152 9.37 6.38 -0.72
C MET A 152 9.93 6.30 0.69
N ILE A 153 10.54 7.38 1.18
CA ILE A 153 11.04 7.47 2.56
C ILE A 153 9.87 7.30 3.55
N SER A 154 8.79 8.05 3.37
CA SER A 154 7.62 7.98 4.26
C SER A 154 6.91 6.63 4.20
N ALA A 155 6.80 6.04 3.01
CA ALA A 155 6.25 4.70 2.80
C ALA A 155 7.05 3.63 3.58
N SER A 156 8.39 3.71 3.50
CA SER A 156 9.27 2.80 4.22
C SER A 156 9.12 2.92 5.74
N PHE A 157 8.98 4.15 6.26
CA PHE A 157 8.68 4.37 7.68
C PHE A 157 7.30 3.84 8.07
N GLY A 158 6.28 4.00 7.22
CA GLY A 158 4.94 3.45 7.47
C GLY A 158 4.96 1.92 7.55
N THR A 159 5.64 1.26 6.60
CA THR A 159 5.81 -0.19 6.59
C THR A 159 6.61 -0.67 7.82
N LEU A 160 7.71 0.00 8.15
CA LEU A 160 8.54 -0.34 9.31
C LEU A 160 7.72 -0.19 10.62
N SER A 161 6.97 0.90 10.76
CA SER A 161 6.13 1.12 11.93
C SER A 161 5.09 0.02 12.09
N MET A 162 4.39 -0.34 11.03
CA MET A 162 3.40 -1.42 11.07
C MET A 162 4.04 -2.76 11.38
N SER A 163 5.17 -3.11 10.75
CA SER A 163 5.81 -4.41 10.96
C SER A 163 6.45 -4.58 12.34
N ALA A 164 7.02 -3.51 12.90
CA ALA A 164 7.70 -3.56 14.19
C ALA A 164 6.75 -3.37 15.38
N LEU A 165 5.74 -2.51 15.23
CA LEU A 165 4.92 -2.08 16.37
C LEU A 165 3.58 -2.81 16.48
N ALA A 166 3.11 -3.51 15.43
CA ALA A 166 1.79 -4.13 15.46
C ALA A 166 1.65 -5.16 16.58
N PHE A 167 2.50 -6.17 16.65
CA PHE A 167 2.42 -7.18 17.70
C PHE A 167 2.61 -6.63 19.11
N PRO A 168 3.59 -5.74 19.40
CA PRO A 168 3.64 -5.04 20.69
C PRO A 168 2.35 -4.30 21.06
N LEU A 169 1.71 -3.61 20.11
CA LEU A 169 0.44 -2.93 20.35
C LEU A 169 -0.71 -3.91 20.57
N ILE A 170 -0.78 -4.98 19.78
CA ILE A 170 -1.77 -6.05 19.93
C ILE A 170 -1.66 -6.67 21.31
N ALA A 171 -0.46 -7.02 21.77
CA ALA A 171 -0.22 -7.60 23.08
C ALA A 171 -0.56 -6.61 24.22
N TYR A 172 -0.22 -5.34 24.06
CA TYR A 172 -0.46 -4.32 25.09
C TYR A 172 -1.97 -4.05 25.29
N PHE A 173 -2.73 -3.91 24.19
CA PHE A 173 -4.15 -3.59 24.27
C PHE A 173 -5.05 -4.82 24.36
N GLY A 174 -4.64 -5.94 23.76
CA GLY A 174 -5.43 -7.17 23.74
C GLY A 174 -5.22 -8.05 24.98
N GLY A 175 -4.01 -8.06 25.54
CA GLY A 175 -3.69 -8.98 26.63
C GLY A 175 -3.92 -10.43 26.22
N ALA A 176 -4.93 -11.08 26.80
CA ALA A 176 -5.32 -12.44 26.46
C ALA A 176 -6.26 -12.52 25.23
N ASP A 177 -6.87 -11.42 24.81
CA ASP A 177 -7.77 -11.33 23.66
C ASP A 177 -7.06 -10.68 22.47
N GLU A 178 -6.46 -11.50 21.63
CA GLU A 178 -5.74 -11.04 20.45
C GLU A 178 -6.65 -10.29 19.45
N ALA A 179 -7.92 -10.69 19.34
CA ALA A 179 -8.88 -10.02 18.45
C ALA A 179 -9.13 -8.56 18.89
N PHE A 180 -9.25 -8.34 20.20
CA PHE A 180 -9.38 -7.00 20.77
C PHE A 180 -8.11 -6.16 20.52
N GLY A 181 -6.94 -6.79 20.59
CA GLY A 181 -5.67 -6.15 20.26
C GLY A 181 -5.59 -5.69 18.80
N PHE A 182 -6.02 -6.52 17.85
CA PHE A 182 -6.11 -6.17 16.43
C PHE A 182 -7.09 -5.03 16.17
N LEU A 183 -8.21 -5.01 16.88
CA LEU A 183 -9.19 -3.92 16.78
C LEU A 183 -8.57 -2.57 17.20
N TRP A 184 -7.83 -2.54 18.31
CA TRP A 184 -7.13 -1.34 18.75
C TRP A 184 -6.02 -0.91 17.78
N LEU A 185 -5.25 -1.86 17.25
CA LEU A 185 -4.27 -1.58 16.21
C LEU A 185 -4.92 -0.87 15.01
N ALA A 186 -6.08 -1.36 14.57
CA ALA A 186 -6.81 -0.78 13.46
C ALA A 186 -7.35 0.62 13.77
N ILE A 187 -7.89 0.84 14.98
CA ILE A 187 -8.37 2.16 15.43
C ILE A 187 -7.22 3.17 15.45
N ILE A 188 -6.12 2.84 16.10
CA ILE A 188 -4.95 3.73 16.23
C ILE A 188 -4.38 4.07 14.85
N SER A 189 -4.18 3.05 14.00
CA SER A 189 -3.69 3.23 12.63
C SER A 189 -4.64 4.10 11.81
N GLY A 190 -5.95 3.90 11.95
CA GLY A 190 -6.99 4.70 11.30
C GLY A 190 -6.94 6.17 11.70
N LEU A 191 -6.84 6.47 12.99
CA LEU A 191 -6.75 7.85 13.49
C LEU A 191 -5.48 8.55 13.02
N ILE A 192 -4.33 7.85 13.08
CA ILE A 192 -3.06 8.37 12.57
C ILE A 192 -3.18 8.67 11.07
N ALA A 193 -3.75 7.75 10.30
CA ALA A 193 -3.87 7.92 8.85
C ALA A 193 -4.81 9.09 8.47
N ILE A 194 -5.95 9.28 9.16
CA ILE A 194 -6.82 10.45 8.94
C ILE A 194 -6.05 11.74 9.18
N ALA A 195 -5.29 11.82 10.28
CA ALA A 195 -4.50 13.01 10.60
C ALA A 195 -3.45 13.31 9.52
N LEU A 196 -2.68 12.29 9.11
CA LEU A 196 -1.61 12.43 8.12
C LEU A 196 -2.14 12.75 6.71
N LEU A 197 -3.21 12.10 6.29
CA LEU A 197 -3.87 12.41 5.00
C LEU A 197 -4.46 13.83 5.01
N SER A 198 -4.99 14.29 6.13
CA SER A 198 -5.42 15.68 6.29
C SER A 198 -4.25 16.65 6.15
N VAL A 199 -3.11 16.38 6.82
CA VAL A 199 -1.88 17.19 6.66
C VAL A 199 -1.44 17.23 5.20
N THR A 200 -1.49 16.11 4.49
CA THR A 200 -1.16 16.04 3.06
C THR A 200 -2.05 16.96 2.24
N VAL A 201 -3.36 16.89 2.43
CA VAL A 201 -4.32 17.72 1.68
C VAL A 201 -4.11 19.21 1.92
N TYR A 202 -3.80 19.62 3.15
CA TYR A 202 -3.57 21.03 3.47
C TYR A 202 -2.17 21.53 3.07
N SER A 203 -1.19 20.64 2.95
CA SER A 203 0.19 21.00 2.57
C SER A 203 0.38 21.18 1.06
N VAL A 204 -0.49 20.58 0.26
CA VAL A 204 -0.35 20.52 -1.20
C VAL A 204 -1.47 21.30 -1.88
N ARG A 205 -1.14 22.01 -2.93
CA ARG A 205 -2.11 22.65 -3.83
C ARG A 205 -1.97 22.04 -5.22
N GLU A 206 -3.10 21.65 -5.79
CA GLU A 206 -3.14 21.26 -7.20
C GLU A 206 -2.94 22.50 -8.07
N LYS A 207 -2.03 22.44 -9.04
CA LYS A 207 -2.03 23.41 -10.13
C LYS A 207 -3.24 23.11 -10.98
N VAL A 208 -4.22 23.98 -10.92
CA VAL A 208 -5.38 23.95 -11.79
C VAL A 208 -4.92 24.52 -13.13
N ASP A 209 -4.18 23.73 -13.92
CA ASP A 209 -4.08 24.04 -15.33
C ASP A 209 -5.50 23.96 -15.88
N GLU A 210 -5.88 24.93 -16.72
CA GLU A 210 -7.11 24.81 -17.50
C GLU A 210 -7.08 23.46 -18.21
N ILE A 211 -7.74 22.49 -17.62
CA ILE A 211 -7.86 21.18 -18.23
C ILE A 211 -8.53 21.44 -19.55
N VAL A 212 -7.80 21.25 -20.62
CA VAL A 212 -8.34 21.17 -21.97
C VAL A 212 -9.33 20.02 -21.96
N THR A 213 -10.55 20.31 -21.50
CA THR A 213 -11.65 19.34 -21.35
C THR A 213 -12.21 18.89 -22.68
N SER A 214 -11.63 19.37 -23.79
CA SER A 214 -12.24 19.20 -25.11
C SER A 214 -12.08 17.82 -25.73
N ASN A 215 -11.18 16.95 -25.27
CA ASN A 215 -11.00 15.62 -25.89
C ASN A 215 -10.33 14.61 -24.96
N LEU A 216 -10.89 14.37 -23.74
CA LEU A 216 -10.46 13.19 -22.98
C LEU A 216 -10.85 11.93 -23.77
N PRO A 217 -9.90 11.06 -24.11
CA PRO A 217 -10.18 9.87 -24.86
C PRO A 217 -11.19 8.99 -24.13
N ASN A 218 -12.07 8.33 -24.89
CA ASN A 218 -13.05 7.43 -24.33
C ASN A 218 -12.34 6.23 -23.66
N PHE A 219 -12.89 5.71 -22.56
CA PHE A 219 -12.32 4.58 -21.82
C PHE A 219 -11.91 3.40 -22.73
N LEU A 220 -12.77 3.07 -23.72
CA LEU A 220 -12.49 2.04 -24.72
C LEU A 220 -11.29 2.34 -25.62
N SER A 221 -11.00 3.60 -25.93
CA SER A 221 -9.83 3.96 -26.73
C SER A 221 -8.53 3.85 -25.93
N ILE A 222 -8.57 4.18 -24.64
CA ILE A 222 -7.44 4.01 -23.72
C ILE A 222 -7.09 2.53 -23.58
N THR A 223 -8.08 1.68 -23.29
CA THR A 223 -7.88 0.23 -23.17
C THR A 223 -7.32 -0.38 -24.45
N LYS A 224 -7.79 0.04 -25.64
CA LYS A 224 -7.25 -0.43 -26.92
C LYS A 224 -5.79 -0.03 -27.11
N THR A 225 -5.41 1.19 -26.76
CA THR A 225 -4.03 1.68 -26.85
C THR A 225 -3.10 0.91 -25.93
N VAL A 226 -3.54 0.64 -24.69
CA VAL A 226 -2.78 -0.17 -23.72
C VAL A 226 -2.65 -1.62 -24.21
N ALA A 227 -3.73 -2.21 -24.70
CA ALA A 227 -3.74 -3.60 -25.20
C ALA A 227 -2.78 -3.85 -26.37
N THR A 228 -2.54 -2.84 -27.20
CA THR A 228 -1.63 -2.94 -28.36
C THR A 228 -0.18 -2.57 -28.05
N ASN A 229 0.12 -2.10 -26.82
CA ASN A 229 1.46 -1.66 -26.43
C ASN A 229 2.31 -2.84 -25.96
N TYR A 230 3.10 -3.46 -26.84
CA TYR A 230 3.96 -4.60 -26.51
C TYR A 230 4.99 -4.33 -25.40
N PRO A 231 5.73 -3.20 -25.36
CA PRO A 231 6.61 -2.86 -24.22
C PRO A 231 5.89 -2.82 -22.88
N PHE A 232 4.64 -2.34 -22.85
CA PHE A 232 3.82 -2.34 -21.64
C PHE A 232 3.62 -3.78 -21.11
N TRP A 233 3.29 -4.74 -21.97
CA TRP A 233 3.04 -6.12 -21.55
C TRP A 233 4.28 -6.84 -21.02
N ILE A 234 5.47 -6.54 -21.56
CA ILE A 234 6.73 -7.07 -21.02
C ILE A 234 6.96 -6.57 -19.60
N VAL A 235 6.88 -5.24 -19.40
CA VAL A 235 7.07 -4.62 -18.08
C VAL A 235 6.01 -5.12 -17.09
N PHE A 236 4.76 -5.21 -17.54
CA PHE A 236 3.65 -5.75 -16.74
C PHE A 236 3.92 -7.18 -16.28
N GLY A 237 4.37 -8.06 -17.20
CA GLY A 237 4.71 -9.44 -16.86
C GLY A 237 5.84 -9.54 -15.82
N CYS A 238 6.89 -8.73 -15.98
CA CYS A 238 7.98 -8.65 -14.99
C CYS A 238 7.48 -8.20 -13.61
N ILE A 239 6.68 -7.14 -13.56
CA ILE A 239 6.10 -6.63 -12.31
C ILE A 239 5.18 -7.66 -11.67
N LEU A 240 4.38 -8.38 -12.46
CA LEU A 240 3.47 -9.41 -11.97
C LEU A 240 4.23 -10.56 -11.31
N ILE A 241 5.28 -11.07 -11.92
CA ILE A 241 6.11 -12.16 -11.37
C ILE A 241 6.79 -11.70 -10.08
N LEU A 242 7.48 -10.56 -10.11
CA LEU A 242 8.22 -10.04 -8.95
C LEU A 242 7.28 -9.68 -7.79
N GLY A 243 6.16 -9.03 -8.11
CA GLY A 243 5.14 -8.65 -7.12
C GLY A 243 4.51 -9.87 -6.45
N SER A 244 4.15 -10.89 -7.24
CA SER A 244 3.57 -12.14 -6.71
C SER A 244 4.55 -12.84 -5.76
N THR A 245 5.84 -12.94 -6.14
CA THR A 245 6.87 -13.56 -5.30
C THR A 245 7.04 -12.80 -3.98
N GLY A 246 7.11 -11.46 -4.02
CA GLY A 246 7.24 -10.63 -2.83
C GLY A 246 6.04 -10.76 -1.89
N VAL A 247 4.83 -10.78 -2.44
CA VAL A 247 3.60 -10.96 -1.65
C VAL A 247 3.56 -12.34 -0.98
N MET A 248 3.91 -13.41 -1.73
CA MET A 248 3.97 -14.77 -1.18
C MET A 248 4.99 -14.87 -0.05
N PHE A 249 6.18 -14.31 -0.23
CA PHE A 249 7.23 -14.32 0.80
C PHE A 249 6.75 -13.61 2.08
N ASN A 250 6.26 -12.38 1.98
CA ASN A 250 5.83 -11.61 3.15
C ASN A 250 4.67 -12.27 3.90
N LYS A 251 3.71 -12.88 3.21
CA LYS A 251 2.58 -13.56 3.85
C LYS A 251 2.99 -14.84 4.57
N ASN A 252 3.87 -15.62 3.95
CA ASN A 252 4.32 -16.88 4.54
C ASN A 252 5.34 -16.66 5.67
N LEU A 253 6.01 -15.52 5.74
CA LEU A 253 7.01 -15.23 6.76
C LEU A 253 6.44 -15.36 8.18
N ILE A 254 5.24 -14.84 8.45
CA ILE A 254 4.58 -14.95 9.75
C ILE A 254 4.30 -16.41 10.11
N TYR A 255 3.75 -17.17 9.18
CA TYR A 255 3.46 -18.60 9.40
C TYR A 255 4.74 -19.41 9.62
N PHE A 256 5.80 -19.10 8.86
CA PHE A 256 7.09 -19.75 9.03
C PHE A 256 7.70 -19.48 10.40
N VAL A 257 7.65 -18.24 10.88
CA VAL A 257 8.12 -17.87 12.22
C VAL A 257 7.28 -18.56 13.30
N LYS A 258 5.96 -18.63 13.11
CA LYS A 258 5.03 -19.23 14.09
C LYS A 258 5.14 -20.76 14.14
N TYR A 259 5.03 -21.41 12.99
CA TYR A 259 4.91 -22.88 12.91
C TYR A 259 6.20 -23.60 12.50
N GLY A 260 7.11 -22.94 11.80
CA GLY A 260 8.37 -23.52 11.38
C GLY A 260 9.49 -23.34 12.40
N LEU A 261 9.59 -22.15 13.00
CA LEU A 261 10.61 -21.82 13.97
C LEU A 261 10.13 -21.89 15.43
N GLU A 262 8.79 -21.96 15.65
CA GLU A 262 8.14 -21.92 16.97
C GLU A 262 8.47 -20.68 17.81
N LEU A 263 8.87 -19.57 17.13
CA LEU A 263 9.33 -18.33 17.75
C LEU A 263 8.21 -17.27 17.82
N HIS A 264 7.10 -17.59 18.47
CA HIS A 264 5.93 -16.70 18.59
C HIS A 264 6.26 -15.32 19.19
N GLU A 265 7.06 -15.30 20.23
CA GLU A 265 7.42 -14.07 20.94
C GLU A 265 8.26 -13.09 20.10
N TYR A 266 8.97 -13.61 19.09
CA TYR A 266 9.88 -12.83 18.25
C TYR A 266 9.30 -12.41 16.91
N GLN A 267 8.01 -12.66 16.65
CA GLN A 267 7.38 -12.34 15.36
C GLN A 267 7.54 -10.85 14.99
N GLY A 268 7.22 -9.95 15.92
CA GLY A 268 7.36 -8.50 15.70
C GLY A 268 8.82 -8.08 15.48
N LEU A 269 9.75 -8.66 16.23
CA LEU A 269 11.18 -8.39 16.07
C LEU A 269 11.68 -8.83 14.68
N ILE A 270 11.35 -10.04 14.25
CA ILE A 270 11.79 -10.60 12.95
C ILE A 270 11.23 -9.78 11.79
N LEU A 271 9.94 -9.42 11.83
CA LEU A 271 9.32 -8.56 10.83
C LEU A 271 9.92 -7.16 10.84
N GLY A 272 10.17 -6.60 12.03
CA GLY A 272 10.81 -5.30 12.19
C GLY A 272 12.24 -5.28 11.64
N VAL A 273 13.05 -6.30 11.95
CA VAL A 273 14.42 -6.46 11.41
C VAL A 273 14.41 -6.61 9.90
N SER A 274 13.51 -7.42 9.33
CA SER A 274 13.36 -7.59 7.89
C SER A 274 13.01 -6.27 7.18
N SER A 275 12.03 -5.54 7.72
CA SER A 275 11.63 -4.23 7.17
C SER A 275 12.71 -3.17 7.37
N GLY A 276 13.39 -3.18 8.52
CA GLY A 276 14.53 -2.30 8.81
C GLY A 276 15.71 -2.55 7.89
N ALA A 277 16.06 -3.80 7.62
CA ALA A 277 17.11 -4.17 6.66
C ALA A 277 16.74 -3.68 5.25
N SER A 278 15.48 -3.84 4.84
CA SER A 278 14.99 -3.33 3.57
C SER A 278 15.13 -1.80 3.48
N PHE A 279 14.74 -1.08 4.53
CA PHE A 279 14.88 0.38 4.59
C PHE A 279 16.34 0.84 4.53
N LEU A 280 17.22 0.23 5.33
CA LEU A 280 18.64 0.57 5.37
C LEU A 280 19.36 0.25 4.06
N SER A 281 18.87 -0.72 3.29
CA SER A 281 19.45 -1.06 1.98
C SER A 281 19.14 -0.03 0.88
N LEU A 282 18.09 0.80 1.02
CA LEU A 282 17.68 1.76 -0.02
C LEU A 282 18.79 2.74 -0.44
N PRO A 283 19.53 3.40 0.48
CA PRO A 283 20.62 4.29 0.09
C PRO A 283 21.75 3.56 -0.66
N PHE A 284 22.05 2.33 -0.28
CA PHE A 284 23.05 1.50 -0.94
C PHE A 284 22.64 1.20 -2.39
N TRP A 285 21.41 0.75 -2.62
CA TRP A 285 20.89 0.47 -3.96
C TRP A 285 20.78 1.74 -4.81
N ALA A 286 20.39 2.87 -4.21
CA ALA A 286 20.34 4.16 -4.90
C ALA A 286 21.73 4.61 -5.34
N TYR A 287 22.73 4.51 -4.46
CA TYR A 287 24.14 4.82 -4.79
C TYR A 287 24.67 3.93 -5.92
N LEU A 288 24.38 2.62 -5.84
CA LEU A 288 24.84 1.66 -6.84
C LEU A 288 24.20 1.96 -8.21
N ALA A 289 22.91 2.28 -8.25
CA ALA A 289 22.18 2.62 -9.46
C ALA A 289 22.72 3.89 -10.15
N LEU A 290 23.21 4.85 -9.37
CA LEU A 290 23.84 6.07 -9.90
C LEU A 290 25.26 5.77 -10.44
N LYS A 291 25.98 4.81 -9.86
CA LYS A 291 27.37 4.50 -10.21
C LYS A 291 27.52 3.58 -11.40
N ILE A 292 26.76 2.49 -11.46
CA ILE A 292 26.88 1.45 -12.49
C ILE A 292 25.66 1.40 -13.44
N GLY A 293 24.65 2.22 -13.19
CA GLY A 293 23.43 2.27 -14.00
C GLY A 293 22.31 1.38 -13.45
N LYS A 294 21.08 1.73 -13.81
CA LYS A 294 19.85 1.09 -13.28
C LYS A 294 19.74 -0.38 -13.68
N ARG A 295 20.10 -0.73 -14.92
CA ARG A 295 20.03 -2.11 -15.44
C ARG A 295 20.95 -3.05 -14.70
N GLU A 296 22.22 -2.69 -14.55
CA GLU A 296 23.23 -3.52 -13.89
C GLU A 296 22.92 -3.70 -12.41
N THR A 297 22.49 -2.63 -11.74
CA THR A 297 22.04 -2.68 -10.35
C THR A 297 20.86 -3.64 -10.18
N TRP A 298 19.92 -3.62 -11.10
CA TRP A 298 18.76 -4.52 -11.06
C TRP A 298 19.18 -5.98 -11.22
N LEU A 299 20.08 -6.29 -12.18
CA LEU A 299 20.62 -7.65 -12.39
C LEU A 299 21.38 -8.16 -11.16
N ILE A 300 22.20 -7.33 -10.53
CA ILE A 300 22.92 -7.69 -9.31
C ILE A 300 21.95 -7.99 -8.17
N SER A 301 20.92 -7.15 -7.97
CA SER A 301 19.94 -7.37 -6.91
C SER A 301 19.17 -8.68 -7.10
N MET A 302 18.79 -9.01 -8.34
CA MET A 302 18.11 -10.26 -8.66
C MET A 302 19.01 -11.48 -8.43
N THR A 303 20.29 -11.38 -8.78
CA THR A 303 21.28 -12.46 -8.54
C THR A 303 21.45 -12.71 -7.04
N ILE A 304 21.57 -11.65 -6.23
CA ILE A 304 21.69 -11.78 -4.77
C ILE A 304 20.42 -12.40 -4.18
N ALA A 305 19.24 -11.95 -4.63
CA ALA A 305 17.97 -12.50 -4.17
C ALA A 305 17.84 -14.00 -4.51
N PHE A 306 18.25 -14.39 -5.73
CA PHE A 306 18.23 -15.79 -6.15
C PHE A 306 19.17 -16.66 -5.32
N ILE A 307 20.41 -16.20 -5.05
CA ILE A 307 21.37 -16.89 -4.19
C ILE A 307 20.80 -17.03 -2.77
N GLY A 308 20.22 -15.96 -2.22
CA GLY A 308 19.57 -15.98 -0.91
C GLY A 308 18.45 -17.01 -0.82
N LEU A 309 17.64 -17.11 -1.87
CA LEU A 309 16.56 -18.09 -1.97
C LEU A 309 17.10 -19.53 -2.00
N LEU A 310 18.16 -19.80 -2.78
CA LEU A 310 18.79 -21.10 -2.83
C LEU A 310 19.37 -21.51 -1.47
N LEU A 311 20.00 -20.59 -0.76
CA LEU A 311 20.52 -20.83 0.59
C LEU A 311 19.39 -21.14 1.58
N PHE A 312 18.25 -20.45 1.47
CA PHE A 312 17.08 -20.69 2.31
C PHE A 312 16.47 -22.10 2.11
N PHE A 313 16.50 -22.62 0.89
CA PHE A 313 16.02 -24.00 0.61
C PHE A 313 17.04 -25.10 0.92
N TYR A 314 18.32 -24.75 1.11
CA TYR A 314 19.37 -25.72 1.44
C TYR A 314 19.41 -26.05 2.93
N TYR A 315 18.97 -25.13 3.78
CA TYR A 315 18.81 -25.29 5.22
C TYR A 315 17.39 -25.62 5.63
#